data_e5756440e0ae26864a79d936106a3157
#
_entry.id   e5756440e0ae26864a79d936106a3157
#
_cell.length_a   1.000
_cell.length_b   1.000
_cell.length_c   1.000
_cell.angle_alpha   90.00
_cell.angle_beta   90.00
_cell.angle_gamma   90.00
#
_symmetry.space_group_name_H-M   'P 1'
#
loop_
_entity.id
_entity.type
_entity.pdbx_description
1 polymer ?
#
loop_
_entity_poly.entity_id
_entity_poly.type
_entity_poly.pdbx_seq_one_letter_code
_entity_poly.pdbx_strand_id
1 'polypeptide(L)'
;VSSYEKNGCLMRTRLLIQVLIGWVLSSQAYGQVVHTYVLATRDSANLSINDGSSQNLSFYQLTPPPDVPVRGLLVLLPGFGGPAQDVFRETKLPQEAARIGLITIVPTLNNRLYLDRAGKQLIDAAIRQVLTGNAAAGRRLVMGGFSAGGHLALSYAETLLANDAQERIVLTAAFGVDPPLDMREFWHLGQRRIEQNCSKLLRREGQRIVASLTNAFGGPPDRFPVQYLNGSAFAGIDSLGGNARWLTSTPVRIYAEPDLAYWREQYCPAFTADDLTAKTAEQMIERLRKLGNAQAQYIATNGRGFLGNRRFPHAWSILDANECVAWLQTLL
;
A
#
# COMPACT_ATOMS: atom_id res chain seq x y z
N VAL A 1 25.39 79.95 -40.48
CA VAL A 1 26.70 80.13 -41.07
C VAL A 1 27.40 78.76 -41.11
N SER A 2 27.60 78.26 -42.33
CA SER A 2 28.65 77.42 -42.82
C SER A 2 28.80 76.00 -42.19
N SER A 3 28.38 74.92 -42.86
CA SER A 3 29.03 74.18 -43.96
C SER A 3 30.44 73.68 -43.61
N TYR A 4 30.66 72.37 -43.62
CA TYR A 4 31.48 71.66 -44.56
C TYR A 4 31.39 70.15 -44.47
N GLU A 5 31.23 69.58 -45.64
CA GLU A 5 31.32 68.15 -45.94
C GLU A 5 32.74 67.58 -45.67
N LYS A 6 32.90 66.31 -45.48
CA LYS A 6 33.61 65.40 -46.41
C LYS A 6 33.60 63.92 -45.92
N ASN A 7 33.05 63.11 -46.75
CA ASN A 7 33.48 61.84 -47.31
C ASN A 7 34.49 60.96 -46.52
N GLY A 8 34.09 59.69 -46.38
CA GLY A 8 35.08 58.69 -46.64
C GLY A 8 34.91 57.36 -45.97
N CYS A 9 34.72 56.40 -46.81
CA CYS A 9 35.06 54.98 -46.66
C CYS A 9 34.05 53.99 -46.08
N LEU A 10 33.40 53.33 -47.03
CA LEU A 10 32.71 52.03 -46.81
C LEU A 10 33.73 51.02 -46.29
N MET A 11 33.35 50.44 -45.15
CA MET A 11 33.86 49.12 -44.77
C MET A 11 32.70 48.28 -44.40
N ARG A 12 32.27 47.34 -45.31
CA ARG A 12 31.25 46.34 -45.13
C ARG A 12 31.79 45.31 -44.17
N THR A 13 31.32 45.36 -42.92
CA THR A 13 31.51 44.27 -42.00
C THR A 13 30.22 43.49 -41.99
N ARG A 14 30.23 42.33 -42.64
CA ARG A 14 29.13 41.33 -42.56
C ARG A 14 29.09 40.76 -41.15
N LEU A 15 28.10 41.17 -40.36
CA LEU A 15 27.80 40.59 -39.09
C LEU A 15 27.01 39.29 -39.36
N LEU A 16 27.70 38.16 -39.24
CA LEU A 16 27.08 36.83 -39.19
C LEU A 16 26.29 36.72 -37.86
N ILE A 17 25.01 36.94 -37.93
CA ILE A 17 24.08 36.59 -36.83
C ILE A 17 23.95 35.06 -36.83
N GLN A 18 24.71 34.39 -36.00
CA GLN A 18 24.46 33.01 -35.64
C GLN A 18 23.21 32.97 -34.74
N VAL A 19 22.08 32.59 -35.34
CA VAL A 19 20.86 32.24 -34.60
C VAL A 19 21.13 30.92 -33.93
N LEU A 20 21.56 30.95 -32.69
CA LEU A 20 21.52 29.80 -31.77
C LEU A 20 20.04 29.49 -31.48
N ILE A 21 19.46 28.55 -32.24
CA ILE A 21 18.18 27.93 -31.89
C ILE A 21 18.50 27.03 -30.69
N GLY A 22 18.38 27.59 -29.51
CA GLY A 22 18.33 26.82 -28.28
C GLY A 22 17.08 25.95 -28.29
N TRP A 23 17.25 24.66 -28.49
CA TRP A 23 16.22 23.67 -28.18
C TRP A 23 15.99 23.70 -26.66
N VAL A 24 15.04 24.52 -26.23
CA VAL A 24 14.45 24.38 -24.90
C VAL A 24 13.64 23.09 -24.97
N LEU A 25 14.21 21.98 -24.53
CA LEU A 25 13.48 20.80 -24.13
C LEU A 25 12.62 21.21 -22.93
N SER A 26 11.45 21.75 -23.18
CA SER A 26 10.41 21.85 -22.17
C SER A 26 10.01 20.42 -21.83
N SER A 27 10.59 19.85 -20.79
CA SER A 27 10.02 18.72 -20.09
C SER A 27 8.68 19.20 -19.55
N GLN A 28 7.61 19.05 -20.34
CA GLN A 28 6.25 19.14 -19.81
C GLN A 28 6.17 17.99 -18.80
N ALA A 29 6.26 18.32 -17.52
CA ALA A 29 5.83 17.45 -16.46
C ALA A 29 4.31 17.27 -16.66
N TYR A 30 3.93 16.23 -17.40
CA TYR A 30 2.55 15.80 -17.43
C TYR A 30 2.16 15.48 -15.99
N GLY A 31 1.39 16.36 -15.37
CA GLY A 31 0.82 16.12 -14.05
C GLY A 31 0.00 14.83 -14.14
N GLN A 32 0.46 13.78 -13.47
CA GLN A 32 -0.27 12.52 -13.42
C GLN A 32 -1.61 12.77 -12.76
N VAL A 33 -2.70 12.51 -13.46
CA VAL A 33 -4.06 12.77 -12.97
C VAL A 33 -4.61 11.49 -12.34
N VAL A 34 -5.06 11.62 -11.10
CA VAL A 34 -5.79 10.55 -10.41
C VAL A 34 -7.25 10.64 -10.79
N HIS A 35 -7.78 9.57 -11.39
CA HIS A 35 -9.18 9.45 -11.75
C HIS A 35 -9.96 8.66 -10.70
N THR A 36 -11.20 9.08 -10.44
CA THR A 36 -12.13 8.36 -9.55
C THR A 36 -13.14 7.57 -10.38
N TYR A 37 -13.30 6.29 -10.04
CA TYR A 37 -14.26 5.40 -10.68
C TYR A 37 -15.25 4.87 -9.65
N VAL A 38 -16.53 4.86 -10.02
CA VAL A 38 -17.59 4.25 -9.21
C VAL A 38 -17.72 2.79 -9.60
N LEU A 39 -17.77 1.90 -8.62
CA LEU A 39 -18.02 0.48 -8.84
C LEU A 39 -19.53 0.24 -9.00
N ALA A 40 -19.91 -0.38 -10.10
CA ALA A 40 -21.26 -0.87 -10.28
C ALA A 40 -21.43 -2.17 -9.47
N THR A 41 -21.85 -2.05 -8.20
CA THR A 41 -22.23 -3.20 -7.40
C THR A 41 -23.70 -3.12 -7.02
N ARG A 42 -24.39 -4.26 -7.10
CA ARG A 42 -25.76 -4.42 -6.67
C ARG A 42 -25.88 -5.10 -5.31
N ASP A 43 -24.75 -5.50 -4.72
CA ASP A 43 -24.75 -6.23 -3.47
C ASP A 43 -24.78 -5.25 -2.28
N SER A 44 -25.93 -5.21 -1.60
CA SER A 44 -26.13 -4.39 -0.40
C SER A 44 -25.18 -4.76 0.76
N ALA A 45 -24.67 -5.99 0.80
CA ALA A 45 -23.68 -6.41 1.79
C ALA A 45 -22.35 -5.64 1.64
N ASN A 46 -22.05 -5.12 0.43
CA ASN A 46 -20.91 -4.25 0.20
C ASN A 46 -21.13 -2.82 0.73
N LEU A 47 -22.37 -2.43 0.99
CA LEU A 47 -22.75 -1.11 1.43
C LEU A 47 -22.74 -0.96 2.95
N SER A 48 -22.97 -2.04 3.68
CA SER A 48 -23.12 -2.02 5.14
C SER A 48 -21.84 -2.43 5.84
N ILE A 49 -20.81 -1.60 5.76
CA ILE A 49 -19.59 -1.98 6.45
C ILE A 49 -19.25 -0.96 7.50
N ASN A 50 -19.55 -1.36 8.73
CA ASN A 50 -19.01 -0.90 10.01
C ASN A 50 -19.03 0.61 10.33
N ASP A 51 -19.34 1.48 9.39
CA ASP A 51 -19.38 2.95 9.62
C ASP A 51 -20.73 3.58 9.29
N GLY A 52 -21.72 2.79 8.83
CA GLY A 52 -23.04 3.30 8.45
C GLY A 52 -23.03 4.18 7.19
N SER A 53 -21.89 4.35 6.52
CA SER A 53 -21.81 5.09 5.28
C SER A 53 -22.10 4.18 4.10
N SER A 54 -23.29 4.36 3.51
CA SER A 54 -23.67 3.74 2.24
C SER A 54 -22.92 4.33 1.04
N GLN A 55 -21.88 5.11 1.25
CA GLN A 55 -21.38 6.02 0.26
C GLN A 55 -20.15 5.49 -0.46
N ASN A 56 -20.32 5.42 -1.78
CA ASN A 56 -19.27 5.40 -2.78
C ASN A 56 -18.34 4.20 -2.74
N LEU A 57 -18.87 3.07 -3.15
CA LEU A 57 -18.02 1.99 -3.64
C LEU A 57 -17.27 2.52 -4.86
N SER A 58 -16.06 2.97 -4.64
CA SER A 58 -15.24 3.60 -5.65
C SER A 58 -13.80 3.12 -5.54
N PHE A 59 -13.03 3.36 -6.56
CA PHE A 59 -11.58 3.27 -6.50
C PHE A 59 -10.96 4.48 -7.20
N TYR A 60 -9.77 4.83 -6.77
CA TYR A 60 -8.93 5.82 -7.41
C TYR A 60 -7.92 5.12 -8.30
N GLN A 61 -7.68 5.67 -9.49
CA GLN A 61 -6.76 5.10 -10.47
C GLN A 61 -5.76 6.15 -10.94
N LEU A 62 -4.49 5.74 -10.97
CA LEU A 62 -3.40 6.45 -11.63
C LEU A 62 -2.86 5.58 -12.77
N THR A 63 -2.86 6.11 -13.99
CA THR A 63 -2.30 5.42 -15.15
C THR A 63 -0.87 5.87 -15.44
N PRO A 64 -0.04 5.00 -16.04
CA PRO A 64 1.23 5.41 -16.62
C PRO A 64 1.10 6.54 -17.62
N PRO A 65 2.16 7.35 -17.82
CA PRO A 65 2.22 8.31 -18.93
C PRO A 65 2.00 7.62 -20.28
N PRO A 66 1.48 8.33 -21.31
CA PRO A 66 1.15 7.73 -22.62
C PRO A 66 2.34 7.08 -23.34
N ASP A 67 3.54 7.51 -23.07
CA ASP A 67 4.81 7.00 -23.63
C ASP A 67 5.39 5.81 -22.85
N VAL A 68 4.76 5.43 -21.73
CA VAL A 68 5.18 4.30 -20.92
C VAL A 68 4.22 3.11 -21.14
N PRO A 69 4.69 1.99 -21.70
CA PRO A 69 3.85 0.81 -21.89
C PRO A 69 3.31 0.27 -20.58
N VAL A 70 2.02 -0.08 -20.54
CA VAL A 70 1.41 -0.71 -19.38
C VAL A 70 1.95 -2.15 -19.25
N ARG A 71 2.43 -2.50 -18.05
CA ARG A 71 3.07 -3.79 -17.73
C ARG A 71 2.32 -4.62 -16.68
N GLY A 72 1.42 -3.99 -15.93
CA GLY A 72 0.67 -4.65 -14.88
C GLY A 72 -0.19 -3.70 -14.05
N LEU A 73 -0.75 -4.26 -12.99
CA LEU A 73 -1.63 -3.58 -12.05
C LEU A 73 -1.02 -3.62 -10.65
N LEU A 74 -0.97 -2.49 -9.98
CA LEU A 74 -0.66 -2.34 -8.56
C LEU A 74 -1.95 -1.97 -7.82
N VAL A 75 -2.36 -2.81 -6.87
CA VAL A 75 -3.45 -2.51 -5.95
C VAL A 75 -2.85 -2.06 -4.64
N LEU A 76 -3.16 -0.85 -4.19
CA LEU A 76 -2.76 -0.32 -2.90
C LEU A 76 -3.96 -0.17 -1.98
N LEU A 77 -3.84 -0.71 -0.76
CA LEU A 77 -4.93 -0.69 0.21
C LEU A 77 -4.57 0.25 1.37
N PRO A 78 -5.47 1.22 1.70
CA PRO A 78 -5.23 2.18 2.78
C PRO A 78 -5.31 1.53 4.15
N GLY A 79 -4.77 2.21 5.17
CA GLY A 79 -4.94 1.82 6.58
C GLY A 79 -6.38 1.95 7.06
N PHE A 80 -6.67 1.37 8.22
CA PHE A 80 -7.99 1.42 8.84
C PHE A 80 -8.47 2.86 9.07
N GLY A 81 -9.63 3.19 8.53
CA GLY A 81 -10.23 4.53 8.63
C GLY A 81 -9.57 5.60 7.76
N GLY A 82 -8.53 5.23 7.00
CA GLY A 82 -7.90 6.14 6.04
C GLY A 82 -8.70 6.23 4.73
N PRO A 83 -9.02 7.45 4.26
CA PRO A 83 -9.59 7.62 2.93
C PRO A 83 -8.65 7.09 1.85
N ALA A 84 -9.19 6.39 0.86
CA ALA A 84 -8.38 5.80 -0.22
C ALA A 84 -7.53 6.84 -0.98
N GLN A 85 -8.06 8.04 -1.17
CA GLN A 85 -7.34 9.15 -1.80
C GLN A 85 -6.08 9.60 -1.06
N ASP A 86 -6.00 9.37 0.26
CA ASP A 86 -4.88 9.81 1.08
C ASP A 86 -3.59 9.05 0.74
N VAL A 87 -3.69 7.83 0.21
CA VAL A 87 -2.55 7.05 -0.27
C VAL A 87 -1.69 7.87 -1.25
N PHE A 88 -2.31 8.64 -2.17
CA PHE A 88 -1.59 9.47 -3.13
C PHE A 88 -0.89 10.70 -2.53
N ARG A 89 -1.23 11.07 -1.29
CA ARG A 89 -0.59 12.16 -0.53
C ARG A 89 0.47 11.64 0.44
N GLU A 90 0.25 10.44 0.99
CA GLU A 90 1.08 9.87 2.05
C GLU A 90 2.30 9.12 1.51
N THR A 91 2.24 8.67 0.24
CA THR A 91 3.37 8.01 -0.42
C THR A 91 3.48 8.41 -1.88
N LYS A 92 4.70 8.41 -2.41
CA LYS A 92 5.00 8.60 -3.83
C LYS A 92 4.92 7.29 -4.64
N LEU A 93 4.62 6.18 -3.97
CA LEU A 93 4.63 4.87 -4.60
C LEU A 93 3.76 4.77 -5.86
N PRO A 94 2.51 5.32 -5.90
CA PRO A 94 1.70 5.32 -7.11
C PRO A 94 2.38 5.98 -8.31
N GLN A 95 2.99 7.16 -8.08
CA GLN A 95 3.66 7.93 -9.11
C GLN A 95 4.91 7.22 -9.64
N GLU A 96 5.71 6.67 -8.74
CA GLU A 96 6.91 5.91 -9.12
C GLU A 96 6.54 4.59 -9.83
N ALA A 97 5.50 3.91 -9.39
CA ALA A 97 4.98 2.69 -10.04
C ALA A 97 4.47 2.98 -11.48
N ALA A 98 3.83 4.12 -11.69
CA ALA A 98 3.39 4.53 -13.03
C ALA A 98 4.57 4.72 -14.00
N ARG A 99 5.74 5.15 -13.54
CA ARG A 99 6.95 5.30 -14.37
C ARG A 99 7.51 3.97 -14.90
N ILE A 100 7.21 2.87 -14.21
CA ILE A 100 7.60 1.52 -14.64
C ILE A 100 6.47 0.75 -15.34
N GLY A 101 5.36 1.42 -15.66
CA GLY A 101 4.25 0.85 -16.42
C GLY A 101 3.18 0.16 -15.57
N LEU A 102 3.10 0.41 -14.26
CA LEU A 102 2.02 -0.12 -13.43
C LEU A 102 0.85 0.86 -13.36
N ILE A 103 -0.35 0.40 -13.70
CA ILE A 103 -1.57 1.11 -13.32
C ILE A 103 -1.75 0.91 -11.82
N THR A 104 -1.87 1.98 -11.06
CA THR A 104 -2.18 1.89 -9.62
C THR A 104 -3.65 2.11 -9.38
N ILE A 105 -4.30 1.22 -8.62
CA ILE A 105 -5.65 1.42 -8.11
C ILE A 105 -5.68 1.38 -6.58
N VAL A 106 -6.53 2.21 -6.00
CA VAL A 106 -6.76 2.28 -4.56
C VAL A 106 -8.26 2.18 -4.31
N PRO A 107 -8.78 0.98 -4.01
CA PRO A 107 -10.19 0.77 -3.68
C PRO A 107 -10.57 1.40 -2.34
N THR A 108 -11.78 1.93 -2.24
CA THR A 108 -12.39 2.35 -0.98
C THR A 108 -12.88 1.13 -0.22
N LEU A 109 -12.19 0.75 0.85
CA LEU A 109 -12.49 -0.47 1.61
C LEU A 109 -13.29 -0.23 2.89
N ASN A 110 -13.62 1.02 3.22
CA ASN A 110 -14.37 1.40 4.43
C ASN A 110 -13.83 0.65 5.65
N ASN A 111 -13.35 1.22 6.64
CA ASN A 111 -12.93 0.74 7.97
C ASN A 111 -12.74 -0.81 8.19
N ARG A 112 -12.21 -1.56 7.22
CA ARG A 112 -11.95 -3.00 7.37
C ARG A 112 -10.62 -3.28 8.06
N LEU A 113 -10.64 -4.16 9.06
CA LEU A 113 -9.43 -4.68 9.72
C LEU A 113 -8.95 -6.00 9.14
N TYR A 114 -9.85 -6.77 8.55
CA TYR A 114 -9.58 -8.09 7.95
C TYR A 114 -10.32 -8.24 6.63
N LEU A 115 -9.90 -9.18 5.79
CA LEU A 115 -10.53 -9.44 4.50
C LEU A 115 -11.78 -10.30 4.68
N ASP A 116 -12.94 -9.66 4.64
CA ASP A 116 -14.21 -10.33 4.55
C ASP A 116 -14.63 -10.60 3.09
N ARG A 117 -15.72 -11.35 2.91
CA ARG A 117 -16.24 -11.64 1.57
C ARG A 117 -16.55 -10.37 0.77
N ALA A 118 -17.13 -9.36 1.41
CA ALA A 118 -17.50 -8.12 0.76
C ALA A 118 -16.25 -7.31 0.33
N GLY A 119 -15.23 -7.23 1.19
CA GLY A 119 -13.94 -6.60 0.85
C GLY A 119 -13.26 -7.28 -0.33
N LYS A 120 -13.25 -8.62 -0.35
CA LYS A 120 -12.74 -9.38 -1.50
C LYS A 120 -13.50 -9.03 -2.78
N GLN A 121 -14.83 -9.03 -2.74
CA GLN A 121 -15.65 -8.69 -3.91
C GLN A 121 -15.41 -7.28 -4.44
N LEU A 122 -15.17 -6.30 -3.55
CA LEU A 122 -14.81 -4.93 -3.94
C LEU A 122 -13.46 -4.88 -4.67
N ILE A 123 -12.46 -5.57 -4.15
CA ILE A 123 -11.13 -5.65 -4.79
C ILE A 123 -11.26 -6.36 -6.14
N ASP A 124 -11.96 -7.49 -6.21
CA ASP A 124 -12.23 -8.23 -7.46
C ASP A 124 -12.93 -7.34 -8.50
N ALA A 125 -13.92 -6.55 -8.08
CA ALA A 125 -14.67 -5.67 -8.98
C ALA A 125 -13.79 -4.54 -9.54
N ALA A 126 -12.96 -3.91 -8.69
CA ALA A 126 -12.02 -2.87 -9.10
C ALA A 126 -10.99 -3.42 -10.10
N ILE A 127 -10.38 -4.55 -9.79
CA ILE A 127 -9.41 -5.22 -10.68
C ILE A 127 -10.06 -5.56 -12.01
N ARG A 128 -11.23 -6.21 -12.02
CA ARG A 128 -11.95 -6.56 -13.26
C ARG A 128 -12.29 -5.34 -14.10
N GLN A 129 -12.76 -4.26 -13.49
CA GLN A 129 -13.12 -3.04 -14.21
C GLN A 129 -11.91 -2.45 -14.94
N VAL A 130 -10.75 -2.42 -14.29
CA VAL A 130 -9.51 -1.91 -14.91
C VAL A 130 -9.01 -2.84 -16.02
N LEU A 131 -8.99 -4.14 -15.79
CA LEU A 131 -8.53 -5.11 -16.78
C LEU A 131 -9.44 -5.18 -18.02
N THR A 132 -10.76 -4.97 -17.85
CA THR A 132 -11.71 -4.91 -18.99
C THR A 132 -11.48 -3.65 -19.83
N GLY A 133 -11.18 -2.51 -19.19
CA GLY A 133 -10.91 -1.24 -19.87
C GLY A 133 -9.49 -1.12 -20.45
N ASN A 134 -8.55 -1.96 -20.00
CA ASN A 134 -7.14 -1.90 -20.35
C ASN A 134 -6.59 -3.30 -20.68
N ALA A 135 -6.90 -3.80 -21.86
CA ALA A 135 -6.38 -5.12 -22.29
C ALA A 135 -4.83 -5.21 -22.28
N ALA A 136 -4.17 -4.05 -22.43
CA ALA A 136 -2.71 -3.91 -22.36
C ALA A 136 -2.15 -4.03 -20.92
N ALA A 137 -2.99 -3.94 -19.88
CA ALA A 137 -2.55 -4.06 -18.48
C ALA A 137 -1.92 -5.42 -18.16
N GLY A 138 -2.02 -6.38 -19.09
CA GLY A 138 -1.48 -7.71 -18.90
C GLY A 138 -2.18 -8.43 -17.74
N ARG A 139 -1.59 -9.56 -17.33
CA ARG A 139 -2.16 -10.38 -16.24
C ARG A 139 -1.39 -10.22 -14.91
N ARG A 140 -0.40 -9.31 -14.86
CA ARG A 140 0.47 -9.15 -13.70
C ARG A 140 -0.18 -8.28 -12.64
N LEU A 141 -0.26 -8.81 -11.43
CA LEU A 141 -0.85 -8.15 -10.28
C LEU A 141 0.18 -8.03 -9.16
N VAL A 142 0.30 -6.84 -8.61
CA VAL A 142 1.02 -6.57 -7.36
C VAL A 142 0.00 -6.12 -6.32
N MET A 143 0.05 -6.73 -5.14
CA MET A 143 -0.79 -6.36 -4.00
C MET A 143 0.05 -5.68 -2.93
N GLY A 144 -0.37 -4.51 -2.47
CA GLY A 144 0.31 -3.79 -1.40
C GLY A 144 -0.65 -3.01 -0.51
N GLY A 145 -0.20 -2.65 0.69
CA GLY A 145 -1.03 -1.85 1.57
C GLY A 145 -0.33 -1.45 2.86
N PHE A 146 -0.94 -0.51 3.57
CA PHE A 146 -0.46 0.03 4.84
C PHE A 146 -1.35 -0.41 6.00
N SER A 147 -0.74 -0.77 7.14
CA SER A 147 -1.47 -1.13 8.35
C SER A 147 -2.51 -2.23 8.07
N ALA A 148 -3.79 -2.02 8.41
CA ALA A 148 -4.88 -2.93 8.04
C ALA A 148 -4.92 -3.21 6.53
N GLY A 149 -4.65 -2.22 5.68
CA GLY A 149 -4.54 -2.42 4.23
C GLY A 149 -3.44 -3.38 3.83
N GLY A 150 -2.32 -3.41 4.55
CA GLY A 150 -1.25 -4.39 4.33
C GLY A 150 -1.69 -5.81 4.67
N HIS A 151 -2.44 -5.98 5.77
CA HIS A 151 -3.09 -7.25 6.09
C HIS A 151 -4.06 -7.69 4.98
N LEU A 152 -4.94 -6.79 4.55
CA LEU A 152 -5.92 -7.06 3.50
C LEU A 152 -5.25 -7.43 2.17
N ALA A 153 -4.13 -6.77 1.81
CA ALA A 153 -3.39 -7.05 0.58
C ALA A 153 -2.78 -8.45 0.58
N LEU A 154 -2.17 -8.85 1.70
CA LEU A 154 -1.60 -10.19 1.86
C LEU A 154 -2.70 -11.26 1.89
N SER A 155 -3.77 -11.05 2.66
CA SER A 155 -4.91 -11.99 2.70
C SER A 155 -5.60 -12.14 1.35
N TYR A 156 -5.69 -11.07 0.55
CA TYR A 156 -6.20 -11.15 -0.82
C TYR A 156 -5.28 -11.98 -1.71
N ALA A 157 -3.97 -11.74 -1.63
CA ALA A 157 -2.95 -12.49 -2.36
C ALA A 157 -3.00 -13.99 -2.04
N GLU A 158 -3.12 -14.34 -0.76
CA GLU A 158 -3.27 -15.72 -0.28
C GLU A 158 -4.55 -16.37 -0.81
N THR A 159 -5.68 -15.64 -0.75
CA THR A 159 -6.96 -16.13 -1.26
C THR A 159 -6.91 -16.35 -2.78
N LEU A 160 -6.21 -15.50 -3.51
CA LEU A 160 -6.02 -15.63 -4.95
C LEU A 160 -5.26 -16.91 -5.30
N LEU A 161 -4.21 -17.23 -4.53
CA LEU A 161 -3.38 -18.41 -4.75
C LEU A 161 -4.02 -19.72 -4.23
N ALA A 162 -4.83 -19.62 -3.17
CA ALA A 162 -5.55 -20.78 -2.63
C ALA A 162 -6.68 -21.29 -3.56
N ASN A 163 -7.21 -20.41 -4.43
CA ASN A 163 -8.27 -20.74 -5.35
C ASN A 163 -7.71 -20.86 -6.79
N ASP A 164 -7.40 -22.05 -7.23
CA ASP A 164 -6.87 -22.40 -8.58
C ASP A 164 -7.70 -21.87 -9.77
N ALA A 165 -8.85 -21.26 -9.51
CA ALA A 165 -9.84 -20.88 -10.53
C ALA A 165 -9.51 -19.59 -11.30
N GLN A 166 -8.40 -18.91 -11.05
CA GLN A 166 -8.08 -17.65 -11.72
C GLN A 166 -6.93 -17.78 -12.72
N GLU A 167 -7.16 -18.55 -13.77
CA GLU A 167 -6.22 -18.70 -14.91
C GLU A 167 -5.81 -17.38 -15.61
N ARG A 168 -6.34 -16.23 -15.17
CA ARG A 168 -6.18 -14.95 -15.87
C ARG A 168 -5.33 -13.90 -15.18
N ILE A 169 -5.05 -14.04 -13.88
CA ILE A 169 -4.27 -13.06 -13.12
C ILE A 169 -3.07 -13.75 -12.50
N VAL A 170 -1.89 -13.22 -12.75
CA VAL A 170 -0.63 -13.71 -12.18
C VAL A 170 -0.22 -12.79 -11.05
N LEU A 171 -0.30 -13.26 -9.81
CA LEU A 171 0.24 -12.53 -8.66
C LEU A 171 1.78 -12.47 -8.79
N THR A 172 2.29 -11.29 -9.05
CA THR A 172 3.72 -11.04 -9.27
C THR A 172 4.46 -10.82 -7.96
N ALA A 173 3.83 -10.08 -7.03
CA ALA A 173 4.38 -9.79 -5.71
C ALA A 173 3.29 -9.36 -4.74
N ALA A 174 3.59 -9.48 -3.42
CA ALA A 174 2.77 -8.91 -2.37
C ALA A 174 3.65 -8.20 -1.32
N PHE A 175 3.16 -7.09 -0.75
CA PHE A 175 3.88 -6.40 0.32
C PHE A 175 2.94 -5.74 1.33
N GLY A 176 3.42 -5.60 2.55
CA GLY A 176 2.74 -4.87 3.62
C GLY A 176 3.66 -3.83 4.26
N VAL A 177 3.08 -2.68 4.61
CA VAL A 177 3.75 -1.60 5.33
C VAL A 177 3.16 -1.57 6.73
N ASP A 178 3.92 -2.07 7.69
CA ASP A 178 3.58 -2.21 9.12
C ASP A 178 2.20 -2.86 9.40
N PRO A 179 1.90 -4.03 8.78
CA PRO A 179 0.60 -4.67 8.88
C PRO A 179 0.42 -5.46 10.18
N PRO A 180 -0.79 -5.49 10.79
CA PRO A 180 -1.17 -6.47 11.81
C PRO A 180 -1.50 -7.81 11.12
N LEU A 181 -0.59 -8.79 11.13
CA LEU A 181 -0.71 -10.00 10.33
C LEU A 181 -1.47 -11.13 11.02
N ASP A 182 -1.31 -11.26 12.33
CA ASP A 182 -1.98 -12.27 13.16
C ASP A 182 -3.12 -11.61 13.94
N MET A 183 -4.36 -11.93 13.58
CA MET A 183 -5.54 -11.32 14.20
C MET A 183 -5.73 -11.74 15.66
N ARG A 184 -5.23 -12.92 16.04
CA ARG A 184 -5.20 -13.35 17.44
C ARG A 184 -4.26 -12.46 18.26
N GLU A 185 -3.02 -12.28 17.79
CA GLU A 185 -2.05 -11.40 18.46
C GLU A 185 -2.52 -9.93 18.43
N PHE A 186 -3.20 -9.51 17.36
CA PHE A 186 -3.75 -8.17 17.26
C PHE A 186 -4.89 -7.93 18.26
N TRP A 187 -5.74 -8.94 18.51
CA TRP A 187 -6.74 -8.88 19.55
C TRP A 187 -6.10 -8.75 20.95
N HIS A 188 -5.07 -9.57 21.24
CA HIS A 188 -4.32 -9.49 22.50
C HIS A 188 -3.59 -8.13 22.67
N LEU A 189 -3.05 -7.57 21.59
CA LEU A 189 -2.49 -6.22 21.59
C LEU A 189 -3.56 -5.19 22.00
N GLY A 190 -4.77 -5.33 21.46
CA GLY A 190 -5.90 -4.49 21.84
C GLY A 190 -6.20 -4.58 23.35
N GLN A 191 -6.21 -5.79 23.91
CA GLN A 191 -6.40 -6.02 25.35
C GLN A 191 -5.28 -5.38 26.19
N ARG A 192 -4.01 -5.59 25.82
CA ARG A 192 -2.87 -4.95 26.52
C ARG A 192 -3.00 -3.43 26.51
N ARG A 193 -3.39 -2.79 25.40
CA ARG A 193 -3.61 -1.33 25.34
C ARG A 193 -4.70 -0.85 26.28
N ILE A 194 -5.77 -1.65 26.47
CA ILE A 194 -6.83 -1.36 27.43
C ILE A 194 -6.29 -1.47 28.87
N GLU A 195 -5.58 -2.53 29.21
CA GLU A 195 -5.02 -2.81 30.53
C GLU A 195 -3.93 -1.83 30.93
N GLN A 196 -2.99 -1.55 30.04
CA GLN A 196 -1.92 -0.58 30.26
C GLN A 196 -2.46 0.84 30.52
N ASN A 197 -3.58 1.20 29.86
CA ASN A 197 -4.30 2.45 30.06
C ASN A 197 -3.41 3.71 30.06
N CYS A 198 -2.32 3.71 29.30
CA CYS A 198 -1.33 4.80 29.29
C CYS A 198 -1.88 6.10 28.70
N SER A 199 -2.80 6.02 27.74
CA SER A 199 -3.47 7.18 27.16
C SER A 199 -4.89 6.86 26.73
N LYS A 200 -5.75 7.89 26.69
CA LYS A 200 -7.13 7.76 26.19
C LYS A 200 -7.16 7.28 24.74
N LEU A 201 -6.17 7.70 23.93
CA LEU A 201 -6.07 7.33 22.52
C LEU A 201 -5.81 5.83 22.37
N LEU A 202 -4.76 5.31 22.99
CA LEU A 202 -4.39 3.90 22.93
C LEU A 202 -5.48 3.00 23.51
N ARG A 203 -6.09 3.38 24.62
CA ARG A 203 -7.20 2.63 25.20
C ARG A 203 -8.40 2.55 24.27
N ARG A 204 -8.79 3.67 23.62
CA ARG A 204 -9.90 3.68 22.64
C ARG A 204 -9.56 2.83 21.40
N GLU A 205 -8.34 2.89 20.95
CA GLU A 205 -7.87 2.05 19.85
C GLU A 205 -7.94 0.57 20.25
N GLY A 206 -7.44 0.19 21.43
CA GLY A 206 -7.54 -1.16 21.96
C GLY A 206 -8.99 -1.64 22.05
N GLN A 207 -9.90 -0.81 22.60
CA GLN A 207 -11.32 -1.12 22.65
C GLN A 207 -11.93 -1.35 21.28
N ARG A 208 -11.56 -0.54 20.29
CA ARG A 208 -12.04 -0.67 18.91
C ARG A 208 -11.52 -1.95 18.26
N ILE A 209 -10.23 -2.28 18.41
CA ILE A 209 -9.64 -3.53 17.92
C ILE A 209 -10.38 -4.73 18.50
N VAL A 210 -10.48 -4.81 19.83
CA VAL A 210 -11.13 -5.90 20.53
C VAL A 210 -12.60 -6.05 20.11
N ALA A 211 -13.36 -4.96 20.09
CA ALA A 211 -14.76 -4.99 19.71
C ALA A 211 -14.94 -5.43 18.25
N SER A 212 -14.16 -4.88 17.32
CA SER A 212 -14.25 -5.21 15.89
C SER A 212 -13.93 -6.67 15.62
N LEU A 213 -12.86 -7.21 16.20
CA LEU A 213 -12.46 -8.59 15.98
C LEU A 213 -13.39 -9.58 16.71
N THR A 214 -13.84 -9.24 17.92
CA THR A 214 -14.84 -10.03 18.66
C THR A 214 -16.15 -10.15 17.88
N ASN A 215 -16.64 -9.04 17.32
CA ASN A 215 -17.85 -9.02 16.49
C ASN A 215 -17.65 -9.80 15.19
N ALA A 216 -16.48 -9.65 14.56
CA ALA A 216 -16.18 -10.33 13.29
C ALA A 216 -16.06 -11.84 13.42
N PHE A 217 -15.44 -12.32 14.49
CA PHE A 217 -15.09 -13.73 14.66
C PHE A 217 -15.97 -14.46 15.68
N GLY A 218 -16.96 -13.76 16.26
CA GLY A 218 -17.96 -14.35 17.15
C GLY A 218 -17.58 -14.37 18.64
N GLY A 219 -16.36 -13.91 18.99
CA GLY A 219 -15.88 -13.88 20.37
C GLY A 219 -14.35 -13.74 20.47
N PRO A 220 -13.78 -13.94 21.67
CA PRO A 220 -12.33 -13.88 21.89
C PRO A 220 -11.60 -15.06 21.22
N PRO A 221 -10.30 -14.93 20.89
CA PRO A 221 -9.56 -15.93 20.13
C PRO A 221 -9.46 -17.30 20.77
N ASP A 222 -9.45 -17.38 22.10
CA ASP A 222 -9.40 -18.67 22.81
C ASP A 222 -10.68 -19.49 22.67
N ARG A 223 -11.82 -18.85 22.40
CA ARG A 223 -13.10 -19.50 22.12
C ARG A 223 -13.35 -19.75 20.63
N PHE A 224 -12.74 -18.95 19.77
CA PHE A 224 -12.96 -18.97 18.32
C PHE A 224 -11.62 -19.07 17.53
N PRO A 225 -10.72 -20.02 17.89
CA PRO A 225 -9.36 -20.05 17.33
C PRO A 225 -9.37 -20.27 15.81
N VAL A 226 -10.31 -21.02 15.25
CA VAL A 226 -10.41 -21.30 13.82
C VAL A 226 -10.78 -20.03 13.04
N GLN A 227 -11.67 -19.21 13.56
CA GLN A 227 -12.08 -17.96 12.93
C GLN A 227 -10.92 -16.97 12.87
N TYR A 228 -10.14 -16.84 13.95
CA TYR A 228 -8.95 -16.02 13.99
C TYR A 228 -7.85 -16.55 13.06
N LEU A 229 -7.64 -17.88 13.01
CA LEU A 229 -6.71 -18.51 12.08
C LEU A 229 -7.08 -18.17 10.63
N ASN A 230 -8.34 -18.34 10.26
CA ASN A 230 -8.82 -18.10 8.90
C ASN A 230 -8.85 -16.61 8.53
N GLY A 231 -9.04 -15.73 9.51
CA GLY A 231 -9.04 -14.27 9.32
C GLY A 231 -7.66 -13.61 9.32
N SER A 232 -6.59 -14.38 9.64
CA SER A 232 -5.22 -13.89 9.71
C SER A 232 -4.48 -14.14 8.40
N ALA A 233 -3.69 -13.17 7.94
CA ALA A 233 -2.72 -13.39 6.86
C ALA A 233 -1.58 -14.29 7.32
N PHE A 234 -1.20 -14.20 8.60
CA PHE A 234 -0.22 -15.08 9.21
C PHE A 234 -0.74 -15.53 10.59
N ALA A 235 -0.57 -16.80 10.92
CA ALA A 235 -0.92 -17.32 12.24
C ALA A 235 0.32 -17.96 12.86
N GLY A 236 0.89 -17.32 13.88
CA GLY A 236 2.12 -17.75 14.55
C GLY A 236 2.01 -19.10 15.23
N ILE A 237 0.81 -19.47 15.68
CA ILE A 237 0.50 -20.76 16.32
C ILE A 237 0.45 -21.95 15.36
N ASP A 238 0.29 -21.69 14.04
CA ASP A 238 0.24 -22.74 13.03
C ASP A 238 1.64 -23.03 12.48
N SER A 239 1.98 -24.31 12.37
CA SER A 239 3.31 -24.73 11.90
C SER A 239 3.61 -24.35 10.46
N LEU A 240 2.60 -24.17 9.63
CA LEU A 240 2.70 -23.70 8.25
C LEU A 240 2.44 -22.18 8.12
N GLY A 241 2.18 -21.48 9.25
CA GLY A 241 1.91 -20.04 9.26
C GLY A 241 0.49 -19.65 8.85
N GLY A 242 -0.47 -20.57 8.94
CA GLY A 242 -1.85 -20.33 8.53
C GLY A 242 -1.96 -20.10 7.02
N ASN A 243 -2.60 -18.99 6.62
CA ASN A 243 -2.79 -18.65 5.21
C ASN A 243 -1.49 -18.24 4.50
N ALA A 244 -0.47 -17.78 5.24
CA ALA A 244 0.84 -17.43 4.66
C ALA A 244 1.46 -18.56 3.83
N ARG A 245 1.12 -19.84 4.11
CA ARG A 245 1.59 -21.02 3.34
C ARG A 245 1.33 -20.92 1.83
N TRP A 246 0.34 -20.16 1.42
CA TRP A 246 0.04 -19.95 0.01
C TRP A 246 1.04 -19.03 -0.71
N LEU A 247 1.82 -18.24 0.05
CA LEU A 247 2.80 -17.30 -0.47
C LEU A 247 4.21 -17.89 -0.63
N THR A 248 4.38 -19.21 -0.53
CA THR A 248 5.69 -19.87 -0.52
C THR A 248 6.51 -19.71 -1.82
N SER A 249 5.87 -19.41 -2.94
CA SER A 249 6.51 -19.17 -4.23
C SER A 249 6.38 -17.71 -4.74
N THR A 250 5.74 -16.84 -3.96
CA THR A 250 5.51 -15.46 -4.35
C THR A 250 6.53 -14.53 -3.68
N PRO A 251 7.14 -13.58 -4.40
CA PRO A 251 7.94 -12.52 -3.78
C PRO A 251 7.11 -11.72 -2.76
N VAL A 252 7.56 -11.71 -1.50
CA VAL A 252 6.86 -11.02 -0.40
C VAL A 252 7.82 -10.09 0.32
N ARG A 253 7.37 -8.85 0.58
CA ARG A 253 8.09 -7.90 1.44
C ARG A 253 7.19 -7.36 2.54
N ILE A 254 7.73 -7.30 3.77
CA ILE A 254 7.08 -6.60 4.87
C ILE A 254 8.04 -5.50 5.35
N TYR A 255 7.57 -4.27 5.28
CA TYR A 255 8.27 -3.09 5.79
C TYR A 255 7.76 -2.79 7.19
N ALA A 256 8.65 -2.55 8.15
CA ALA A 256 8.30 -2.15 9.50
C ALA A 256 9.34 -1.21 10.09
N GLU A 257 8.94 -0.40 11.05
CA GLU A 257 9.85 0.44 11.82
C GLU A 257 9.67 0.17 13.33
N PRO A 258 10.41 -0.82 13.89
CA PRO A 258 10.23 -1.30 15.27
C PRO A 258 10.90 -0.35 16.29
N ASP A 259 10.53 0.94 16.28
CA ASP A 259 11.07 1.96 17.18
C ASP A 259 10.39 1.92 18.55
N LEU A 260 10.76 0.92 19.36
CA LEU A 260 10.20 0.77 20.71
C LEU A 260 10.52 1.96 21.61
N ALA A 261 11.69 2.61 21.42
CA ALA A 261 12.07 3.78 22.20
C ALA A 261 11.09 4.94 21.98
N TYR A 262 10.76 5.21 20.72
CA TYR A 262 9.75 6.21 20.37
C TYR A 262 8.39 5.91 21.02
N TRP A 263 7.92 4.68 20.92
CA TRP A 263 6.61 4.30 21.46
C TRP A 263 6.56 4.42 22.98
N ARG A 264 7.65 4.06 23.67
CA ARG A 264 7.77 4.23 25.13
C ARG A 264 7.77 5.67 25.55
N GLU A 265 8.52 6.51 24.85
CA GLU A 265 8.65 7.93 25.17
C GLU A 265 7.37 8.71 24.87
N GLN A 266 6.77 8.48 23.68
CA GLN A 266 5.67 9.30 23.22
C GLN A 266 4.29 8.82 23.67
N TYR A 267 4.13 7.53 23.99
CA TYR A 267 2.80 6.95 24.23
C TYR A 267 2.69 6.19 25.54
N CYS A 268 3.58 5.24 25.82
CA CYS A 268 3.44 4.37 26.99
C CYS A 268 4.78 3.75 27.40
N PRO A 269 5.36 4.10 28.56
CA PRO A 269 6.62 3.54 29.05
C PRO A 269 6.60 2.00 29.21
N ALA A 270 5.41 1.41 29.38
CA ALA A 270 5.23 -0.03 29.54
C ALA A 270 5.26 -0.83 28.21
N PHE A 271 5.36 -0.19 27.05
CA PHE A 271 5.43 -0.89 25.79
C PHE A 271 6.59 -1.86 25.72
N THR A 272 6.33 -3.03 25.15
CA THR A 272 7.28 -4.10 24.85
C THR A 272 7.28 -4.37 23.34
N ALA A 273 8.16 -5.24 22.88
CA ALA A 273 8.14 -5.69 21.48
C ALA A 273 6.82 -6.36 21.07
N ASP A 274 6.08 -6.94 22.03
CA ASP A 274 4.78 -7.55 21.80
C ASP A 274 3.67 -6.53 21.48
N ASP A 275 3.91 -5.26 21.76
CA ASP A 275 2.99 -4.17 21.44
C ASP A 275 3.22 -3.59 20.03
N LEU A 276 4.20 -4.14 19.28
CA LEU A 276 4.53 -3.76 17.91
C LEU A 276 4.12 -4.86 16.92
N THR A 277 3.52 -4.44 15.81
CA THR A 277 3.15 -5.32 14.68
C THR A 277 4.38 -5.95 14.01
N ALA A 278 5.52 -5.32 14.11
CA ALA A 278 6.81 -5.76 13.57
C ALA A 278 7.18 -7.18 13.97
N LYS A 279 6.82 -7.63 15.19
CA LYS A 279 7.10 -8.99 15.67
C LYS A 279 6.43 -10.05 14.77
N THR A 280 5.15 -9.90 14.48
CA THR A 280 4.44 -10.87 13.62
C THR A 280 4.89 -10.79 12.17
N ALA A 281 5.35 -9.61 11.72
CA ALA A 281 5.94 -9.40 10.40
C ALA A 281 7.25 -10.20 10.23
N GLU A 282 8.14 -10.10 11.19
CA GLU A 282 9.40 -10.86 11.20
C GLU A 282 9.13 -12.36 11.24
N GLN A 283 8.25 -12.82 12.12
CA GLN A 283 7.86 -14.22 12.25
C GLN A 283 7.26 -14.78 10.95
N MET A 284 6.42 -14.03 10.25
CA MET A 284 5.86 -14.42 8.95
C MET A 284 6.97 -14.65 7.92
N ILE A 285 7.89 -13.70 7.79
CA ILE A 285 8.98 -13.81 6.81
C ILE A 285 9.92 -14.98 7.15
N GLU A 286 10.25 -15.17 8.42
CA GLU A 286 11.03 -16.34 8.85
C GLU A 286 10.31 -17.66 8.51
N ARG A 287 9.00 -17.72 8.73
CA ARG A 287 8.19 -18.89 8.41
C ARG A 287 8.19 -19.17 6.90
N LEU A 288 7.96 -18.15 6.08
CA LEU A 288 7.99 -18.27 4.62
C LEU A 288 9.35 -18.77 4.13
N ARG A 289 10.46 -18.25 4.68
CA ARG A 289 11.81 -18.72 4.34
C ARG A 289 12.02 -20.19 4.73
N LYS A 290 11.56 -20.61 5.92
CA LYS A 290 11.60 -22.01 6.34
C LYS A 290 10.76 -22.93 5.45
N LEU A 291 9.71 -22.42 4.85
CA LEU A 291 8.86 -23.13 3.88
C LEU A 291 9.41 -23.06 2.44
N GLY A 292 10.60 -22.49 2.22
CA GLY A 292 11.29 -22.47 0.93
C GLY A 292 11.17 -21.17 0.13
N ASN A 293 10.49 -20.14 0.64
CA ASN A 293 10.41 -18.86 -0.06
C ASN A 293 11.69 -18.04 0.12
N ALA A 294 12.64 -18.18 -0.82
CA ALA A 294 13.88 -17.41 -0.84
C ALA A 294 13.68 -15.91 -1.14
N GLN A 295 12.50 -15.51 -1.64
CA GLN A 295 12.18 -14.12 -2.02
C GLN A 295 11.37 -13.40 -0.95
N ALA A 296 11.11 -14.04 0.20
CA ALA A 296 10.46 -13.39 1.34
C ALA A 296 11.45 -12.49 2.10
N GLN A 297 11.13 -11.22 2.29
CA GLN A 297 12.02 -10.23 2.89
C GLN A 297 11.32 -9.40 3.97
N TYR A 298 11.95 -9.29 5.13
CA TYR A 298 11.59 -8.33 6.17
C TYR A 298 12.54 -7.13 6.05
N ILE A 299 11.97 -5.93 5.88
CA ILE A 299 12.70 -4.67 5.72
C ILE A 299 12.46 -3.82 6.97
N ALA A 300 13.36 -3.93 7.93
CA ALA A 300 13.36 -3.05 9.09
C ALA A 300 13.93 -1.69 8.72
N THR A 301 13.21 -0.63 9.05
CA THR A 301 13.66 0.75 8.87
C THR A 301 13.90 1.44 10.23
N ASN A 302 14.60 2.55 10.20
CA ASN A 302 14.87 3.35 11.38
C ASN A 302 14.82 4.83 11.02
N GLY A 303 14.03 5.62 11.76
CA GLY A 303 13.95 7.06 11.59
C GLY A 303 13.26 7.52 10.28
N ARG A 304 12.55 6.62 9.58
CA ARG A 304 11.91 6.91 8.28
C ARG A 304 10.42 7.22 8.38
N GLY A 305 9.77 6.83 9.48
CA GLY A 305 8.35 7.02 9.67
C GLY A 305 7.99 8.47 9.99
N PHE A 306 7.20 9.10 9.10
CA PHE A 306 6.67 10.45 9.26
C PHE A 306 5.24 10.54 8.76
N LEU A 307 4.40 11.22 9.51
CA LEU A 307 3.07 11.67 9.09
C LEU A 307 3.14 13.19 8.90
N GLY A 308 3.17 13.63 7.66
CA GLY A 308 3.58 14.99 7.33
C GLY A 308 5.00 15.27 7.82
N ASN A 309 5.18 16.32 8.63
CA ASN A 309 6.49 16.68 9.21
C ASN A 309 6.73 16.07 10.61
N ARG A 310 5.77 15.30 11.15
CA ARG A 310 5.88 14.72 12.48
C ARG A 310 6.41 13.30 12.41
N ARG A 311 7.41 12.99 13.24
CA ARG A 311 7.91 11.63 13.42
C ARG A 311 6.77 10.70 13.85
N PHE A 312 6.58 9.59 13.13
CA PHE A 312 5.59 8.58 13.44
C PHE A 312 5.97 7.24 12.81
N PRO A 313 6.48 6.26 13.57
CA PRO A 313 6.97 4.99 13.04
C PRO A 313 5.92 4.15 12.31
N HIS A 314 4.63 4.39 12.54
CA HIS A 314 3.54 3.73 11.85
C HIS A 314 2.99 4.63 10.72
N ALA A 315 3.70 4.72 9.61
CA ALA A 315 3.37 5.57 8.47
C ALA A 315 3.80 4.95 7.14
N TRP A 316 3.16 5.37 6.03
CA TRP A 316 3.56 4.96 4.69
C TRP A 316 5.03 5.25 4.37
N SER A 317 5.57 6.33 4.93
CA SER A 317 6.94 6.80 4.65
C SER A 317 8.04 5.86 5.14
N ILE A 318 7.74 4.83 5.95
CA ILE A 318 8.72 3.79 6.29
C ILE A 318 9.13 3.00 5.04
N LEU A 319 8.24 2.87 4.06
CA LEU A 319 8.56 2.33 2.74
C LEU A 319 9.21 3.42 1.88
N ASP A 320 10.39 3.13 1.33
CA ASP A 320 10.99 3.93 0.25
C ASP A 320 10.35 3.58 -1.08
N ALA A 321 9.65 4.54 -1.68
CA ALA A 321 8.92 4.31 -2.93
C ALA A 321 9.86 3.93 -4.10
N ASN A 322 11.04 4.55 -4.20
CA ASN A 322 12.00 4.25 -5.25
C ASN A 322 12.61 2.86 -5.08
N GLU A 323 12.97 2.48 -3.85
CA GLU A 323 13.49 1.16 -3.53
C GLU A 323 12.46 0.06 -3.81
N CYS A 324 11.20 0.29 -3.38
CA CYS A 324 10.11 -0.64 -3.64
C CYS A 324 9.85 -0.82 -5.14
N VAL A 325 9.81 0.29 -5.91
CA VAL A 325 9.62 0.25 -7.37
C VAL A 325 10.79 -0.43 -8.07
N ALA A 326 12.03 -0.17 -7.66
CA ALA A 326 13.20 -0.88 -8.20
C ALA A 326 13.09 -2.39 -7.98
N TRP A 327 12.65 -2.82 -6.80
CA TRP A 327 12.35 -4.24 -6.57
C TRP A 327 11.25 -4.77 -7.48
N LEU A 328 10.11 -4.08 -7.59
CA LEU A 328 9.00 -4.50 -8.45
C LEU A 328 9.45 -4.60 -9.92
N GLN A 329 10.30 -3.69 -10.38
CA GLN A 329 10.83 -3.68 -11.74
C GLN A 329 11.63 -4.96 -12.07
N THR A 330 12.30 -5.57 -11.09
CA THR A 330 13.01 -6.84 -11.29
C THR A 330 12.08 -8.04 -11.47
N LEU A 331 10.80 -7.89 -11.14
CA LEU A 331 9.79 -8.96 -11.18
C LEU A 331 8.82 -8.83 -12.37
N LEU A 332 8.79 -7.66 -13.02
CA LEU A 332 7.92 -7.34 -14.17
C LEU A 332 8.62 -7.66 -15.50
#